data_6eebeadcbfba1476405eb96576bb88e5
#
_entry.id   6eebeadcbfba1476405eb96576bb88e5
#
_cell.length_a   1.000
_cell.length_b   1.000
_cell.length_c   1.000
_cell.angle_alpha   90.00
_cell.angle_beta   90.00
_cell.angle_gamma   90.00
#
_symmetry.space_group_name_H-M   'P 1'
#
loop_
_entity.id
_entity.type
_entity.pdbx_description
1 polymer ?
#
loop_
_entity_poly.entity_id
_entity_poly.type
_entity_poly.pdbx_seq_one_letter_code
_entity_poly.pdbx_strand_id
1 'polypeptide(L)'
;MAERTDASTDTDSRNGSGKSSMIELLHFVLGAQNANKALWTSPSLRDHVFTLELDWPGRSEPLVVTRAVGRPNKIVVDPDVTGGTPRGLFDRPAEISLKDWQWVIERDLYGATSQNVDISGRTLLSFAIRRVDVGGFLEPTKTFGQQSPHDSMLNLCHLFGLDVGLAARYRLLSNQEATRKKLVEAAKDPVWGKIVGRSAELRGEIGAVEQRLAELERQIADFQVVPEYENIRREADEVDQQIRDLRAEEAIERRNLQDMERAMADVVEPDDRYLETAYRQLGVILGQEVRRRFDDVRVFHETVVRNREKHLSEEASRLRERLSERNLARQRLGERQAALLRTLNSGGALDALTSLQYALAREQAHLESLRHRFQAAQALEASRREIDAKRLELEQEMVTDLEDRDAATREANALFNQYARRLYGDGKNPYLTFSPTKQRMRIEPRIEDDGSRGIHNMVIFCFDLTASVIAHRAGRGPDFLVHDSHLYDGVDERQIVRALQLAAEVTAAEGMQYVVTINSDDLRKAGSAGLDAAPYVIEPHLTDQVTGGLFGFRF
;
A
#
# COMPACT_ATOMS: atom_id res chain seq x y z
N MET A 1 19.25 1.97 -31.04
CA MET A 1 18.59 1.20 -32.13
C MET A 1 19.07 -0.25 -32.09
N ALA A 2 18.23 -1.22 -32.48
CA ALA A 2 18.67 -2.60 -32.69
C ALA A 2 18.43 -3.03 -34.13
N GLU A 3 19.49 -3.50 -34.81
CA GLU A 3 19.48 -3.78 -36.24
C GLU A 3 19.88 -5.24 -36.56
N ARG A 4 19.48 -5.67 -37.76
CA ARG A 4 19.95 -6.90 -38.39
C ARG A 4 21.19 -6.61 -39.18
N THR A 5 22.22 -7.46 -39.07
CA THR A 5 23.45 -7.35 -39.84
C THR A 5 23.44 -8.28 -41.07
N ASP A 6 24.31 -8.07 -42.03
CA ASP A 6 24.47 -8.96 -43.19
C ASP A 6 24.94 -10.37 -42.80
N ALA A 7 25.52 -10.51 -41.61
CA ALA A 7 25.94 -11.80 -41.05
C ALA A 7 24.84 -12.52 -40.26
N SER A 8 23.64 -11.95 -40.11
CA SER A 8 22.54 -12.54 -39.40
C SER A 8 21.95 -13.75 -40.11
N THR A 9 21.69 -14.81 -39.39
CA THR A 9 21.02 -16.03 -39.87
C THR A 9 19.51 -15.96 -39.62
N ASP A 10 18.74 -16.89 -40.20
CA ASP A 10 17.27 -16.97 -39.97
C ASP A 10 16.88 -17.34 -38.54
N THR A 11 17.84 -17.84 -37.74
CA THR A 11 17.65 -18.17 -36.32
C THR A 11 18.06 -17.03 -35.38
N ASP A 12 18.73 -15.99 -35.89
CA ASP A 12 19.11 -14.83 -35.09
C ASP A 12 17.88 -13.92 -34.86
N SER A 13 17.79 -13.33 -33.69
CA SER A 13 16.66 -12.49 -33.29
C SER A 13 17.16 -11.22 -32.60
N ARG A 14 16.59 -10.08 -33.00
CA ARG A 14 16.77 -8.80 -32.29
C ARG A 14 16.07 -8.79 -30.93
N ASN A 15 15.20 -9.76 -30.67
CA ASN A 15 14.69 -10.02 -29.33
C ASN A 15 15.85 -10.56 -28.49
N GLY A 16 16.27 -9.82 -27.47
CA GLY A 16 17.46 -10.18 -26.67
C GLY A 16 18.73 -9.41 -27.03
N SER A 17 18.71 -8.45 -27.98
CA SER A 17 19.84 -7.54 -28.24
C SER A 17 20.19 -6.62 -27.06
N GLY A 18 19.36 -6.58 -26.01
CA GLY A 18 19.61 -5.79 -24.80
C GLY A 18 18.83 -4.47 -24.71
N LYS A 19 17.88 -4.20 -25.61
CA LYS A 19 17.03 -2.98 -25.55
C LYS A 19 16.32 -2.84 -24.19
N SER A 20 15.56 -3.83 -23.79
CA SER A 20 14.88 -3.82 -22.47
C SER A 20 15.88 -3.93 -21.32
N SER A 21 17.05 -4.58 -21.54
CA SER A 21 18.13 -4.61 -20.55
C SER A 21 18.73 -3.22 -20.32
N MET A 22 18.76 -2.35 -21.32
CA MET A 22 19.16 -0.95 -21.15
C MET A 22 18.19 -0.20 -20.21
N ILE A 23 16.88 -0.41 -20.36
CA ILE A 23 15.88 0.16 -19.46
C ILE A 23 16.09 -0.35 -18.03
N GLU A 24 16.35 -1.65 -17.87
CA GLU A 24 16.66 -2.24 -16.57
C GLU A 24 17.97 -1.71 -15.97
N LEU A 25 18.99 -1.42 -16.80
CA LEU A 25 20.23 -0.78 -16.37
C LEU A 25 19.99 0.63 -15.84
N LEU A 26 19.20 1.45 -16.55
CA LEU A 26 18.82 2.78 -16.05
C LEU A 26 18.13 2.67 -14.70
N HIS A 27 17.18 1.76 -14.57
CA HIS A 27 16.54 1.51 -13.27
C HIS A 27 17.53 1.02 -12.22
N PHE A 28 18.47 0.17 -12.57
CA PHE A 28 19.48 -0.31 -11.65
C PHE A 28 20.33 0.84 -11.12
N VAL A 29 20.93 1.63 -11.99
CA VAL A 29 21.79 2.77 -11.59
C VAL A 29 20.99 3.83 -10.86
N LEU A 30 19.75 4.10 -11.29
CA LEU A 30 18.81 5.01 -10.62
C LEU A 30 18.10 4.39 -9.40
N GLY A 31 18.70 3.40 -8.76
CA GLY A 31 18.30 2.98 -7.43
C GLY A 31 17.30 1.83 -7.38
N ALA A 32 17.04 1.09 -8.45
CA ALA A 32 16.25 -0.13 -8.35
C ALA A 32 16.95 -1.17 -7.48
N GLN A 33 16.19 -1.86 -6.65
CA GLN A 33 16.68 -3.09 -6.05
C GLN A 33 16.72 -4.18 -7.12
N ASN A 34 17.50 -5.26 -6.86
CA ASN A 34 17.67 -6.40 -7.76
C ASN A 34 16.33 -7.17 -7.97
N ALA A 35 15.33 -6.47 -8.54
CA ALA A 35 14.00 -7.04 -8.69
C ALA A 35 13.92 -8.00 -9.88
N ASN A 36 14.66 -7.75 -10.95
CA ASN A 36 14.74 -8.69 -12.07
C ASN A 36 15.89 -9.68 -11.84
N LYS A 37 15.54 -10.81 -11.24
CA LYS A 37 16.52 -11.81 -10.76
C LYS A 37 17.38 -12.39 -11.88
N ALA A 38 16.85 -12.54 -13.10
CA ALA A 38 17.57 -13.16 -14.19
C ALA A 38 18.78 -12.32 -14.64
N LEU A 39 18.63 -11.02 -14.82
CA LEU A 39 19.70 -10.12 -15.27
C LEU A 39 20.77 -9.95 -14.19
N TRP A 40 20.38 -9.63 -12.95
CA TRP A 40 21.29 -9.26 -11.87
C TRP A 40 21.89 -10.46 -11.11
N THR A 41 21.35 -11.66 -11.31
CA THR A 41 21.90 -12.90 -10.74
C THR A 41 22.78 -13.65 -11.73
N SER A 42 22.89 -13.18 -12.98
CA SER A 42 23.79 -13.77 -13.97
C SER A 42 25.24 -13.73 -13.47
N PRO A 43 25.94 -14.87 -13.41
CA PRO A 43 27.35 -14.88 -13.06
C PRO A 43 28.21 -13.99 -13.98
N SER A 44 27.82 -13.89 -15.23
CA SER A 44 28.50 -13.09 -16.25
C SER A 44 28.52 -11.59 -15.98
N LEU A 45 27.52 -11.08 -15.21
CA LEU A 45 27.42 -9.65 -14.89
C LEU A 45 27.97 -9.29 -13.51
N ARG A 46 28.34 -10.27 -12.69
CA ARG A 46 28.70 -10.06 -11.28
C ARG A 46 29.82 -9.04 -11.07
N ASP A 47 30.81 -9.03 -11.96
CA ASP A 47 31.99 -8.17 -11.87
C ASP A 47 31.82 -6.86 -12.66
N HIS A 48 30.64 -6.65 -13.29
CA HIS A 48 30.39 -5.44 -14.07
C HIS A 48 30.03 -4.27 -13.16
N VAL A 49 30.48 -3.12 -13.59
CA VAL A 49 30.21 -1.81 -12.99
C VAL A 49 29.53 -0.94 -14.06
N PHE A 50 28.44 -0.32 -13.70
CA PHE A 50 27.70 0.54 -14.60
C PHE A 50 27.77 1.98 -14.11
N THR A 51 28.02 2.89 -15.02
CA THR A 51 28.12 4.32 -14.77
C THR A 51 27.12 5.05 -15.63
N LEU A 52 26.39 5.98 -15.02
CA LEU A 52 25.46 6.89 -15.66
C LEU A 52 25.90 8.31 -15.34
N GLU A 53 26.05 9.10 -16.40
CA GLU A 53 26.25 10.54 -16.31
C GLU A 53 24.95 11.23 -16.69
N LEU A 54 24.48 12.15 -15.84
CA LEU A 54 23.23 12.86 -16.06
C LEU A 54 23.30 14.28 -15.51
N ASP A 55 22.59 15.19 -16.14
CA ASP A 55 22.37 16.52 -15.62
C ASP A 55 21.56 16.43 -14.32
N TRP A 56 21.93 17.24 -13.32
CA TRP A 56 21.31 17.17 -11.99
C TRP A 56 20.75 18.52 -11.58
N PRO A 57 19.51 18.58 -11.06
CA PRO A 57 18.88 19.82 -10.68
C PRO A 57 19.75 20.69 -9.77
N GLY A 58 19.86 21.97 -10.12
CA GLY A 58 20.65 22.96 -9.35
C GLY A 58 22.16 22.83 -9.47
N ARG A 59 22.68 22.04 -10.43
CA ARG A 59 24.12 21.90 -10.70
C ARG A 59 24.46 22.33 -12.12
N SER A 60 25.66 22.85 -12.29
CA SER A 60 26.22 23.17 -13.61
C SER A 60 27.07 22.03 -14.20
N GLU A 61 27.52 21.12 -13.34
CA GLU A 61 28.30 19.95 -13.73
C GLU A 61 27.41 18.69 -13.63
N PRO A 62 27.54 17.76 -14.59
CA PRO A 62 26.79 16.53 -14.57
C PRO A 62 27.13 15.68 -13.34
N LEU A 63 26.17 14.89 -12.91
CA LEU A 63 26.32 13.93 -11.83
C LEU A 63 26.72 12.59 -12.42
N VAL A 64 27.81 12.01 -11.93
CA VAL A 64 28.26 10.67 -12.31
C VAL A 64 27.87 9.68 -11.23
N VAL A 65 27.01 8.73 -11.58
CA VAL A 65 26.51 7.69 -10.68
C VAL A 65 27.03 6.34 -11.11
N THR A 66 27.75 5.68 -10.23
CA THR A 66 28.38 4.37 -10.51
C THR A 66 27.86 3.32 -9.55
N ARG A 67 27.44 2.17 -10.09
CA ARG A 67 26.93 1.04 -9.32
C ARG A 67 27.46 -0.28 -9.83
N ALA A 68 28.03 -1.09 -8.93
CA ALA A 68 28.54 -2.43 -9.22
C ALA A 68 27.47 -3.50 -8.97
N VAL A 69 27.37 -4.48 -9.85
CA VAL A 69 26.43 -5.61 -9.69
C VAL A 69 26.79 -6.43 -8.47
N GLY A 70 28.09 -6.67 -8.22
CA GLY A 70 28.57 -7.42 -7.05
C GLY A 70 28.40 -6.70 -5.71
N ARG A 71 28.10 -5.39 -5.72
CA ARG A 71 27.84 -4.56 -4.51
C ARG A 71 26.59 -3.72 -4.69
N PRO A 72 25.42 -4.32 -4.90
CA PRO A 72 24.22 -3.61 -5.35
C PRO A 72 23.64 -2.59 -4.37
N ASN A 73 24.07 -2.63 -3.11
CA ASN A 73 23.60 -1.71 -2.07
C ASN A 73 24.54 -0.51 -1.85
N LYS A 74 25.61 -0.42 -2.63
CA LYS A 74 26.59 0.66 -2.61
C LYS A 74 26.61 1.39 -3.94
N ILE A 75 26.57 2.71 -3.87
CA ILE A 75 26.55 3.58 -5.03
C ILE A 75 27.61 4.65 -4.82
N VAL A 76 28.39 4.88 -5.86
CA VAL A 76 29.36 5.97 -5.88
C VAL A 76 28.73 7.10 -6.67
N VAL A 77 28.71 8.27 -6.07
CA VAL A 77 28.14 9.50 -6.64
C VAL A 77 29.20 10.58 -6.67
N ASP A 78 29.43 11.15 -7.81
CA ASP A 78 30.43 12.19 -8.02
C ASP A 78 29.82 13.38 -8.79
N PRO A 79 29.79 14.57 -8.26
CA PRO A 79 30.15 14.96 -6.89
C PRO A 79 29.08 14.56 -5.84
N ASP A 80 29.44 14.60 -4.55
CA ASP A 80 28.54 14.27 -3.45
C ASP A 80 27.29 15.16 -3.42
N VAL A 81 26.10 14.57 -3.47
CA VAL A 81 24.78 15.25 -3.46
C VAL A 81 24.01 14.99 -2.15
N THR A 82 24.61 14.38 -1.16
CA THR A 82 23.90 13.98 0.07
C THR A 82 23.60 15.13 1.03
N GLY A 83 23.95 16.37 0.69
CA GLY A 83 23.61 17.55 1.47
C GLY A 83 24.59 17.85 2.61
N GLY A 84 25.76 17.25 2.59
CA GLY A 84 26.88 17.69 3.42
C GLY A 84 27.35 19.08 2.99
N THR A 85 27.87 19.88 3.95
CA THR A 85 28.48 21.20 3.69
C THR A 85 29.36 21.13 2.44
N PRO A 86 29.34 22.17 1.56
CA PRO A 86 30.22 22.22 0.40
C PRO A 86 31.64 21.91 0.84
N ARG A 87 32.15 20.74 0.48
CA ARG A 87 33.53 20.36 0.74
C ARG A 87 34.40 21.16 -0.23
N GLY A 88 35.50 21.65 0.26
CA GLY A 88 36.41 22.50 -0.51
C GLY A 88 37.02 21.78 -1.73
N LEU A 89 37.93 22.40 -2.41
CA LEU A 89 38.59 22.14 -3.69
C LEU A 89 39.01 20.67 -4.02
N PHE A 90 38.68 19.68 -3.19
CA PHE A 90 39.01 18.26 -3.35
C PHE A 90 37.79 17.35 -3.04
N ASP A 91 36.66 17.63 -3.67
CA ASP A 91 35.49 16.75 -3.55
C ASP A 91 35.83 15.36 -4.10
N ARG A 92 35.88 14.38 -3.19
CA ARG A 92 36.02 12.97 -3.56
C ARG A 92 34.65 12.38 -3.85
N PRO A 93 34.54 11.41 -4.77
CA PRO A 93 33.32 10.65 -4.96
C PRO A 93 32.81 10.10 -3.61
N ALA A 94 31.52 10.27 -3.34
CA ALA A 94 30.91 9.74 -2.14
C ALA A 94 30.38 8.33 -2.38
N GLU A 95 30.80 7.35 -1.56
CA GLU A 95 30.14 6.06 -1.51
C GLU A 95 28.97 6.15 -0.54
N ILE A 96 27.76 6.03 -1.06
CA ILE A 96 26.51 6.13 -0.31
C ILE A 96 25.73 4.83 -0.34
N SER A 97 24.81 4.67 0.60
CA SER A 97 23.92 3.51 0.55
C SER A 97 22.89 3.66 -0.56
N LEU A 98 22.36 2.52 -1.03
CA LEU A 98 21.25 2.50 -1.96
C LEU A 98 20.05 3.30 -1.42
N LYS A 99 19.78 3.33 -0.10
CA LYS A 99 18.73 4.13 0.52
C LYS A 99 19.00 5.63 0.42
N ASP A 100 20.22 6.04 0.68
CA ASP A 100 20.59 7.46 0.59
C ASP A 100 20.42 7.97 -0.85
N TRP A 101 20.81 7.14 -1.83
CA TRP A 101 20.65 7.48 -3.23
C TRP A 101 19.18 7.65 -3.64
N GLN A 102 18.30 6.74 -3.21
CA GLN A 102 16.87 6.85 -3.52
C GLN A 102 16.25 8.09 -2.85
N TRP A 103 16.66 8.42 -1.64
CA TRP A 103 16.23 9.65 -0.99
C TRP A 103 16.70 10.91 -1.75
N VAL A 104 17.94 10.91 -2.26
CA VAL A 104 18.46 11.99 -3.11
C VAL A 104 17.63 12.15 -4.37
N ILE A 105 17.30 11.04 -5.05
CA ILE A 105 16.41 11.06 -6.22
C ILE A 105 15.03 11.65 -5.84
N GLU A 106 14.45 11.21 -4.72
CA GLU A 106 13.14 11.66 -4.28
C GLU A 106 13.13 13.15 -3.95
N ARG A 107 14.14 13.61 -3.24
CA ARG A 107 14.28 15.01 -2.85
C ARG A 107 14.59 15.92 -4.05
N ASP A 108 15.56 15.55 -4.87
CA ASP A 108 16.14 16.46 -5.87
C ASP A 108 15.42 16.38 -7.22
N LEU A 109 15.05 15.16 -7.69
CA LEU A 109 14.34 15.03 -8.97
C LEU A 109 12.82 15.26 -8.83
N TYR A 110 12.25 14.95 -7.65
CA TYR A 110 10.81 15.04 -7.47
C TYR A 110 10.37 16.10 -6.48
N GLY A 111 11.29 16.81 -5.84
CA GLY A 111 10.96 17.84 -4.86
C GLY A 111 10.13 17.31 -3.68
N ALA A 112 10.18 15.99 -3.43
CA ALA A 112 9.42 15.39 -2.37
C ALA A 112 10.04 15.74 -1.01
N THR A 113 9.23 16.27 -0.10
CA THR A 113 9.63 16.64 1.24
C THR A 113 9.25 15.56 2.25
N SER A 114 9.82 15.64 3.45
CA SER A 114 9.46 14.76 4.57
C SER A 114 7.96 14.77 4.94
N GLN A 115 7.20 15.73 4.44
CA GLN A 115 5.75 15.80 4.61
C GLN A 115 5.00 14.85 3.65
N ASN A 116 5.64 14.40 2.58
CA ASN A 116 5.05 13.50 1.58
C ASN A 116 5.38 12.03 1.90
N VAL A 117 5.12 11.58 3.11
CA VAL A 117 5.52 10.28 3.69
C VAL A 117 5.07 9.05 2.86
N ASP A 118 4.08 9.22 2.00
CA ASP A 118 3.45 8.13 1.23
C ASP A 118 3.87 8.08 -0.25
N ILE A 119 4.70 9.01 -0.71
CA ILE A 119 5.22 9.04 -2.08
C ILE A 119 6.59 8.37 -2.11
N SER A 120 6.85 7.65 -3.17
CA SER A 120 8.13 7.01 -3.41
C SER A 120 8.74 7.52 -4.72
N GLY A 121 9.93 8.14 -4.64
CA GLY A 121 10.69 8.56 -5.80
C GLY A 121 10.90 7.43 -6.80
N ARG A 122 11.00 6.21 -6.33
CA ARG A 122 11.10 5.02 -7.17
C ARG A 122 9.85 4.76 -8.01
N THR A 123 8.66 4.93 -7.44
CA THR A 123 7.41 4.77 -8.18
C THR A 123 7.20 5.93 -9.14
N LEU A 124 7.56 7.15 -8.72
CA LEU A 124 7.56 8.32 -9.58
C LEU A 124 8.49 8.12 -10.80
N LEU A 125 9.71 7.62 -10.57
CA LEU A 125 10.67 7.32 -11.64
C LEU A 125 10.12 6.30 -12.66
N SER A 126 9.23 5.40 -12.23
CA SER A 126 8.62 4.44 -13.14
C SER A 126 7.63 5.08 -14.13
N PHE A 127 7.18 6.31 -13.91
CA PHE A 127 6.43 7.10 -14.90
C PHE A 127 7.36 7.74 -15.92
N ALA A 128 8.58 8.10 -15.53
CA ALA A 128 9.59 8.60 -16.46
C ALA A 128 10.32 7.48 -17.23
N ILE A 129 10.37 6.27 -16.69
CA ILE A 129 11.02 5.10 -17.30
C ILE A 129 10.10 3.88 -17.11
N ARG A 130 9.25 3.56 -18.10
CA ARG A 130 8.36 2.41 -18.02
C ARG A 130 9.07 1.09 -18.33
N ARG A 131 8.65 0.01 -17.67
CA ARG A 131 9.22 -1.33 -17.87
C ARG A 131 8.18 -2.30 -18.40
N VAL A 132 8.59 -3.11 -19.36
CA VAL A 132 7.73 -4.12 -20.00
C VAL A 132 7.48 -5.31 -19.06
N ASP A 133 8.52 -5.80 -18.42
CA ASP A 133 8.52 -7.03 -17.61
C ASP A 133 7.60 -6.97 -16.39
N VAL A 134 7.32 -5.79 -15.90
CA VAL A 134 6.39 -5.56 -14.77
C VAL A 134 4.99 -5.14 -15.21
N GLY A 135 4.71 -5.12 -16.53
CA GLY A 135 3.41 -4.71 -17.06
C GLY A 135 3.18 -3.19 -17.05
N GLY A 136 4.26 -2.41 -17.22
CA GLY A 136 4.18 -0.94 -17.17
C GLY A 136 3.43 -0.30 -18.34
N PHE A 137 3.09 -1.06 -19.39
CA PHE A 137 2.33 -0.60 -20.55
C PHE A 137 0.90 -1.15 -20.61
N LEU A 138 0.38 -1.69 -19.49
CA LEU A 138 -0.99 -2.22 -19.44
C LEU A 138 -2.03 -1.11 -19.28
N GLU A 139 -1.73 -0.07 -18.52
CA GLU A 139 -2.64 1.04 -18.23
C GLU A 139 -1.85 2.36 -18.22
N PRO A 140 -2.37 3.46 -18.77
CA PRO A 140 -1.65 4.75 -18.77
C PRO A 140 -1.32 5.24 -17.37
N THR A 141 -2.25 5.06 -16.44
CA THR A 141 -2.16 5.55 -15.06
C THR A 141 -1.38 4.63 -14.12
N LYS A 142 -0.91 3.47 -14.59
CA LYS A 142 -0.12 2.52 -13.79
C LYS A 142 1.22 2.24 -14.45
N THR A 143 2.22 1.99 -13.64
CA THR A 143 3.59 1.68 -14.10
C THR A 143 4.01 0.24 -13.85
N PHE A 144 3.17 -0.55 -13.17
CA PHE A 144 3.31 -2.00 -13.04
C PHE A 144 1.94 -2.66 -12.79
N GLY A 145 1.79 -3.90 -13.25
CA GLY A 145 0.50 -4.59 -13.31
C GLY A 145 -0.22 -4.77 -11.96
N GLN A 146 0.53 -4.91 -10.87
CA GLN A 146 -0.03 -5.07 -9.52
C GLN A 146 -0.07 -3.75 -8.71
N GLN A 147 0.21 -2.62 -9.34
CA GLN A 147 0.12 -1.33 -8.67
C GLN A 147 -1.31 -1.07 -8.19
N SER A 148 -1.44 -0.77 -6.89
CA SER A 148 -2.75 -0.44 -6.37
C SER A 148 -3.25 0.87 -6.99
N PRO A 149 -4.55 0.99 -7.28
CA PRO A 149 -5.11 2.24 -7.81
C PRO A 149 -4.87 3.45 -6.92
N HIS A 150 -4.72 3.25 -5.61
CA HIS A 150 -4.45 4.33 -4.66
C HIS A 150 -2.99 4.78 -4.69
N ASP A 151 -2.04 3.83 -4.82
CA ASP A 151 -0.62 4.19 -4.94
C ASP A 151 -0.34 4.88 -6.27
N SER A 152 -0.97 4.43 -7.36
CA SER A 152 -0.93 5.11 -8.65
C SER A 152 -1.45 6.55 -8.54
N MET A 153 -2.60 6.72 -7.89
CA MET A 153 -3.22 8.04 -7.69
C MET A 153 -2.32 8.98 -6.87
N LEU A 154 -1.69 8.52 -5.78
CA LEU A 154 -0.77 9.32 -4.99
C LEU A 154 0.37 9.90 -5.83
N ASN A 155 1.00 9.04 -6.63
CA ASN A 155 2.10 9.47 -7.49
C ASN A 155 1.63 10.44 -8.58
N LEU A 156 0.48 10.18 -9.20
CA LEU A 156 -0.07 11.06 -10.22
C LEU A 156 -0.53 12.40 -9.64
N CYS A 157 -1.13 12.43 -8.44
CA CYS A 157 -1.44 13.68 -7.76
C CYS A 157 -0.16 14.52 -7.56
N HIS A 158 0.94 13.90 -7.16
CA HIS A 158 2.22 14.59 -7.05
C HIS A 158 2.70 15.15 -8.39
N LEU A 159 2.74 14.33 -9.44
CA LEU A 159 3.22 14.75 -10.76
C LEU A 159 2.38 15.90 -11.33
N PHE A 160 1.06 15.83 -11.22
CA PHE A 160 0.15 16.88 -11.69
C PHE A 160 -0.05 18.05 -10.71
N GLY A 161 0.58 18.01 -9.52
CA GLY A 161 0.49 19.08 -8.53
C GLY A 161 -0.85 19.18 -7.81
N LEU A 162 -1.57 18.07 -7.71
CA LEU A 162 -2.79 17.94 -6.92
C LEU A 162 -2.46 17.62 -5.45
N ASP A 163 -3.45 17.70 -4.56
CA ASP A 163 -3.24 17.43 -3.14
C ASP A 163 -2.97 15.95 -2.85
N VAL A 164 -1.72 15.67 -2.48
CA VAL A 164 -1.28 14.32 -2.12
C VAL A 164 -1.85 13.88 -0.77
N GLY A 165 -2.07 14.81 0.16
CA GLY A 165 -2.64 14.54 1.48
C GLY A 165 -4.07 13.99 1.38
N LEU A 166 -4.90 14.57 0.49
CA LEU A 166 -6.23 14.04 0.20
C LEU A 166 -6.15 12.61 -0.38
N ALA A 167 -5.24 12.39 -1.33
CA ALA A 167 -5.03 11.06 -1.91
C ALA A 167 -4.59 10.02 -0.86
N ALA A 168 -3.72 10.39 0.08
CA ALA A 168 -3.30 9.55 1.19
C ALA A 168 -4.46 9.20 2.15
N ARG A 169 -5.30 10.19 2.48
CA ARG A 169 -6.51 9.98 3.31
C ARG A 169 -7.50 9.01 2.66
N TYR A 170 -7.68 9.09 1.33
CA TYR A 170 -8.48 8.10 0.58
C TYR A 170 -7.91 6.69 0.68
N ARG A 171 -6.59 6.54 0.60
CA ARG A 171 -5.93 5.24 0.76
C ARG A 171 -6.19 4.65 2.14
N LEU A 172 -6.02 5.44 3.20
CA LEU A 172 -6.29 5.01 4.57
C LEU A 172 -7.75 4.58 4.74
N LEU A 173 -8.69 5.38 4.24
CA LEU A 173 -10.11 5.08 4.33
C LEU A 173 -10.50 3.82 3.54
N SER A 174 -9.88 3.60 2.39
CA SER A 174 -10.07 2.39 1.60
C SER A 174 -9.57 1.13 2.34
N ASN A 175 -8.44 1.23 3.03
CA ASN A 175 -7.90 0.14 3.85
C ASN A 175 -8.81 -0.16 5.05
N GLN A 176 -9.34 0.87 5.71
CA GLN A 176 -10.32 0.70 6.80
C GLN A 176 -11.59 0.00 6.30
N GLU A 177 -12.09 0.37 5.13
CA GLU A 177 -13.24 -0.31 4.54
C GLU A 177 -12.96 -1.76 4.15
N ALA A 178 -11.79 -2.02 3.56
CA ALA A 178 -11.39 -3.38 3.21
C ALA A 178 -11.32 -4.27 4.46
N THR A 179 -10.77 -3.76 5.56
CA THR A 179 -10.74 -4.44 6.86
C THR A 179 -12.15 -4.66 7.40
N ARG A 180 -13.00 -3.63 7.36
CA ARG A 180 -14.40 -3.77 7.76
C ARG A 180 -15.14 -4.83 6.93
N LYS A 181 -14.95 -4.84 5.60
CA LYS A 181 -15.57 -5.86 4.72
C LYS A 181 -15.13 -7.27 5.08
N LYS A 182 -13.85 -7.48 5.36
CA LYS A 182 -13.33 -8.78 5.82
C LYS A 182 -13.97 -9.21 7.14
N LEU A 183 -14.14 -8.28 8.09
CA LEU A 183 -14.82 -8.56 9.36
C LEU A 183 -16.30 -8.90 9.15
N VAL A 184 -17.00 -8.18 8.27
CA VAL A 184 -18.40 -8.49 7.91
C VAL A 184 -18.51 -9.85 7.22
N GLU A 185 -17.55 -10.21 6.39
CA GLU A 185 -17.53 -11.51 5.69
C GLU A 185 -17.25 -12.66 6.67
N ALA A 186 -16.28 -12.48 7.56
CA ALA A 186 -16.03 -13.41 8.64
C ALA A 186 -17.25 -13.57 9.57
N ALA A 187 -18.01 -12.51 9.82
CA ALA A 187 -19.24 -12.56 10.60
C ALA A 187 -20.39 -13.33 9.90
N LYS A 188 -20.31 -13.57 8.60
CA LYS A 188 -21.29 -14.40 7.86
C LYS A 188 -20.95 -15.89 7.88
N ASP A 189 -19.72 -16.25 8.23
CA ASP A 189 -19.31 -17.64 8.33
C ASP A 189 -20.13 -18.37 9.39
N PRO A 190 -20.60 -19.61 9.17
CA PRO A 190 -21.43 -20.35 10.13
C PRO A 190 -20.80 -20.56 11.50
N VAL A 191 -19.47 -20.55 11.58
CA VAL A 191 -18.72 -20.67 12.83
C VAL A 191 -18.53 -19.30 13.48
N TRP A 192 -18.05 -18.32 12.71
CA TRP A 192 -17.77 -16.96 13.20
C TRP A 192 -19.03 -16.08 13.29
N GLY A 193 -20.04 -16.34 12.47
CA GLY A 193 -21.33 -15.63 12.52
C GLY A 193 -22.11 -15.86 13.82
N LYS A 194 -21.86 -16.99 14.50
CA LYS A 194 -22.37 -17.22 15.86
C LYS A 194 -21.73 -16.28 16.89
N ILE A 195 -20.62 -15.64 16.56
CA ILE A 195 -19.90 -14.72 17.46
C ILE A 195 -20.41 -13.29 17.33
N VAL A 196 -20.74 -12.81 16.14
CA VAL A 196 -21.15 -11.40 15.94
C VAL A 196 -22.66 -11.26 15.75
N GLY A 197 -23.31 -12.03 14.87
CA GLY A 197 -24.75 -11.93 14.59
C GLY A 197 -25.18 -10.62 13.91
N ARG A 198 -26.49 -10.48 13.67
CA ARG A 198 -27.10 -9.23 13.18
C ARG A 198 -27.75 -8.47 14.34
N SER A 199 -27.58 -7.16 14.40
CA SER A 199 -28.09 -6.35 15.52
C SER A 199 -29.60 -6.50 15.73
N ALA A 200 -30.39 -6.59 14.65
CA ALA A 200 -31.85 -6.77 14.73
C ALA A 200 -32.25 -8.15 15.30
N GLU A 201 -31.58 -9.22 14.88
CA GLU A 201 -31.81 -10.60 15.36
C GLU A 201 -31.41 -10.71 16.83
N LEU A 202 -30.22 -10.20 17.18
CA LEU A 202 -29.72 -10.19 18.55
C LEU A 202 -30.62 -9.41 19.52
N ARG A 203 -31.22 -8.32 19.07
CA ARG A 203 -32.20 -7.56 19.86
C ARG A 203 -33.44 -8.39 20.17
N GLY A 204 -33.92 -9.17 19.20
CA GLY A 204 -35.04 -10.11 19.41
C GLY A 204 -34.68 -11.23 20.39
N GLU A 205 -33.48 -11.81 20.24
CA GLU A 205 -32.99 -12.87 21.15
C GLU A 205 -32.81 -12.34 22.58
N ILE A 206 -32.24 -11.12 22.75
CA ILE A 206 -32.10 -10.44 24.04
C ILE A 206 -33.47 -10.29 24.70
N GLY A 207 -34.48 -9.77 24.00
CA GLY A 207 -35.82 -9.59 24.54
C GLY A 207 -36.47 -10.92 24.99
N ALA A 208 -36.28 -11.99 24.22
CA ALA A 208 -36.79 -13.31 24.58
C ALA A 208 -36.07 -13.90 25.82
N VAL A 209 -34.75 -13.65 25.96
CA VAL A 209 -34.02 -14.10 27.16
C VAL A 209 -34.41 -13.27 28.40
N GLU A 210 -34.57 -11.97 28.25
CA GLU A 210 -35.02 -11.07 29.33
C GLU A 210 -36.40 -11.47 29.83
N GLN A 211 -37.33 -11.86 28.96
CA GLN A 211 -38.63 -12.39 29.37
C GLN A 211 -38.50 -13.71 30.16
N ARG A 212 -37.66 -14.64 29.71
CA ARG A 212 -37.40 -15.89 30.45
C ARG A 212 -36.76 -15.65 31.81
N LEU A 213 -35.82 -14.71 31.89
CA LEU A 213 -35.21 -14.31 33.17
C LEU A 213 -36.25 -13.77 34.13
N ALA A 214 -37.11 -12.85 33.69
CA ALA A 214 -38.17 -12.29 34.52
C ALA A 214 -39.15 -13.38 35.02
N GLU A 215 -39.43 -14.39 34.22
CA GLU A 215 -40.27 -15.52 34.62
C GLU A 215 -39.57 -16.42 35.66
N LEU A 216 -38.28 -16.73 35.44
CA LEU A 216 -37.49 -17.51 36.42
C LEU A 216 -37.32 -16.77 37.75
N GLU A 217 -37.07 -15.46 37.71
CA GLU A 217 -36.99 -14.62 38.89
C GLU A 217 -38.31 -14.62 39.66
N ARG A 218 -39.46 -14.55 38.96
CA ARG A 218 -40.78 -14.64 39.59
C ARG A 218 -41.00 -16.00 40.24
N GLN A 219 -40.70 -17.09 39.53
CA GLN A 219 -40.83 -18.46 40.07
C GLN A 219 -39.96 -18.66 41.32
N ILE A 220 -38.75 -18.09 41.35
CA ILE A 220 -37.88 -18.15 42.52
C ILE A 220 -38.43 -17.29 43.66
N ALA A 221 -38.99 -16.11 43.39
CA ALA A 221 -39.58 -15.23 44.40
C ALA A 221 -40.86 -15.81 45.02
N ASP A 222 -41.66 -16.51 44.22
CA ASP A 222 -42.91 -17.18 44.68
C ASP A 222 -42.65 -18.49 45.46
N PHE A 223 -41.38 -18.90 45.56
CA PHE A 223 -41.01 -20.14 46.22
C PHE A 223 -41.08 -20.00 47.76
N GLN A 224 -42.13 -20.50 48.40
CA GLN A 224 -42.31 -20.44 49.87
C GLN A 224 -41.62 -21.60 50.58
N VAL A 225 -40.76 -21.30 51.53
CA VAL A 225 -40.06 -22.27 52.38
C VAL A 225 -40.36 -21.99 53.83
N VAL A 226 -40.45 -23.06 54.65
CA VAL A 226 -40.81 -23.05 56.11
C VAL A 226 -39.78 -22.21 56.92
N PRO A 227 -40.18 -21.49 57.98
CA PRO A 227 -39.38 -20.46 58.69
C PRO A 227 -38.00 -20.87 59.20
N GLU A 228 -37.78 -22.10 59.53
CA GLU A 228 -36.45 -22.60 59.97
C GLU A 228 -35.40 -22.65 58.89
N TYR A 229 -35.84 -22.65 57.67
CA TYR A 229 -34.95 -22.62 56.47
C TYR A 229 -34.61 -21.22 56.03
N GLU A 230 -35.30 -20.16 56.53
CA GLU A 230 -35.05 -18.78 56.04
C GLU A 230 -33.64 -18.29 56.35
N ASN A 231 -33.05 -18.69 57.47
CA ASN A 231 -31.70 -18.30 57.87
C ASN A 231 -30.66 -18.98 56.95
N ILE A 232 -30.84 -20.27 56.70
CA ILE A 232 -29.95 -21.03 55.83
C ILE A 232 -30.13 -20.57 54.33
N ARG A 233 -31.38 -20.23 53.99
CA ARG A 233 -31.69 -19.63 52.69
C ARG A 233 -30.99 -18.27 52.53
N ARG A 234 -31.06 -17.38 53.52
CA ARG A 234 -30.41 -16.08 53.51
C ARG A 234 -28.89 -16.23 53.35
N GLU A 235 -28.29 -17.15 54.11
CA GLU A 235 -26.85 -17.44 53.97
C GLU A 235 -26.51 -18.03 52.60
N ALA A 236 -27.36 -18.88 52.02
CA ALA A 236 -27.19 -19.43 50.70
C ALA A 236 -27.35 -18.34 49.62
N ASP A 237 -28.29 -17.41 49.76
CA ASP A 237 -28.52 -16.28 48.89
C ASP A 237 -27.34 -15.27 48.95
N GLU A 238 -26.77 -15.04 50.14
CA GLU A 238 -25.57 -14.22 50.32
C GLU A 238 -24.34 -14.84 49.61
N VAL A 239 -24.16 -16.15 49.77
CA VAL A 239 -23.09 -16.89 49.10
C VAL A 239 -23.29 -16.90 47.59
N ASP A 240 -24.53 -17.04 47.12
CA ASP A 240 -24.88 -16.99 45.72
C ASP A 240 -24.61 -15.59 45.13
N GLN A 241 -24.92 -14.53 45.88
CA GLN A 241 -24.59 -13.17 45.49
C GLN A 241 -23.07 -12.96 45.37
N GLN A 242 -22.30 -13.45 46.35
CA GLN A 242 -20.83 -13.38 46.29
C GLN A 242 -20.25 -14.15 45.10
N ILE A 243 -20.83 -15.31 44.77
CA ILE A 243 -20.44 -16.06 43.56
C ILE A 243 -20.76 -15.28 42.29
N ARG A 244 -21.92 -14.59 42.21
CA ARG A 244 -22.29 -13.73 41.08
C ARG A 244 -21.34 -12.57 40.93
N ASP A 245 -21.03 -11.90 42.03
CA ASP A 245 -20.10 -10.75 42.00
C ASP A 245 -18.71 -11.18 41.53
N LEU A 246 -18.19 -12.29 42.06
CA LEU A 246 -16.92 -12.86 41.63
C LEU A 246 -16.93 -13.26 40.14
N ARG A 247 -18.05 -13.82 39.63
CA ARG A 247 -18.20 -14.16 38.22
C ARG A 247 -18.23 -12.93 37.32
N ALA A 248 -18.92 -11.88 37.75
CA ALA A 248 -18.97 -10.63 37.04
C ALA A 248 -17.56 -10.00 36.94
N GLU A 249 -16.82 -10.00 38.03
CA GLU A 249 -15.45 -9.54 38.10
C GLU A 249 -14.50 -10.43 37.27
N GLU A 250 -14.62 -11.77 37.36
CA GLU A 250 -13.89 -12.71 36.53
C GLU A 250 -14.14 -12.47 35.01
N ALA A 251 -15.39 -12.20 34.65
CA ALA A 251 -15.75 -11.93 33.24
C ALA A 251 -15.08 -10.67 32.72
N ILE A 252 -15.05 -9.62 33.53
CA ILE A 252 -14.36 -8.35 33.19
C ILE A 252 -12.85 -8.61 33.05
N GLU A 253 -12.26 -9.28 34.03
CA GLU A 253 -10.81 -9.53 34.02
C GLU A 253 -10.39 -10.50 32.92
N ARG A 254 -11.18 -11.52 32.62
CA ARG A 254 -10.95 -12.43 31.48
C ARG A 254 -11.00 -11.67 30.16
N ARG A 255 -11.93 -10.72 30.04
CA ARG A 255 -12.01 -9.85 28.85
C ARG A 255 -10.78 -8.98 28.77
N ASN A 256 -10.39 -8.32 29.86
CA ASN A 256 -9.18 -7.50 29.89
C ASN A 256 -7.93 -8.32 29.56
N LEU A 257 -7.83 -9.53 30.09
CA LEU A 257 -6.74 -10.45 29.76
C LEU A 257 -6.75 -10.83 28.27
N GLN A 258 -7.91 -11.15 27.72
CA GLN A 258 -8.06 -11.49 26.31
C GLN A 258 -7.75 -10.31 25.40
N ASP A 259 -8.13 -9.09 25.81
CA ASP A 259 -7.81 -7.87 25.06
C ASP A 259 -6.30 -7.56 25.15
N MET A 260 -5.67 -7.82 26.29
CA MET A 260 -4.20 -7.72 26.43
C MET A 260 -3.48 -8.80 25.64
N GLU A 261 -3.94 -10.04 25.64
CA GLU A 261 -3.37 -11.13 24.86
C GLU A 261 -3.52 -10.86 23.35
N ARG A 262 -4.64 -10.29 22.93
CA ARG A 262 -4.81 -9.79 21.56
C ARG A 262 -3.87 -8.63 21.26
N ALA A 263 -3.76 -7.65 22.16
CA ALA A 263 -2.87 -6.52 22.00
C ALA A 263 -1.38 -6.92 22.00
N MET A 264 -1.03 -8.07 22.59
CA MET A 264 0.30 -8.67 22.50
C MET A 264 0.47 -9.49 21.20
N ALA A 265 -0.60 -10.16 20.73
CA ALA A 265 -0.60 -10.91 19.48
C ALA A 265 -0.68 -9.98 18.25
N ASP A 266 -1.40 -8.85 18.36
CA ASP A 266 -1.50 -7.77 17.37
C ASP A 266 -0.30 -6.80 17.43
N VAL A 267 0.73 -7.08 18.22
CA VAL A 267 2.06 -6.54 17.98
C VAL A 267 2.52 -7.13 16.64
N VAL A 268 1.93 -6.60 15.58
CA VAL A 268 2.54 -6.59 14.27
C VAL A 268 3.85 -5.85 14.52
N GLU A 269 4.94 -6.59 14.68
CA GLU A 269 6.21 -6.04 14.24
C GLU A 269 5.86 -5.41 12.91
N PRO A 270 6.05 -4.09 12.73
CA PRO A 270 5.89 -3.49 11.42
C PRO A 270 6.71 -4.41 10.55
N ASP A 271 6.03 -5.13 9.65
CA ASP A 271 6.71 -6.13 8.83
C ASP A 271 7.79 -5.33 8.11
N ASP A 272 8.96 -5.27 8.73
CA ASP A 272 10.16 -4.65 8.16
C ASP A 272 10.34 -5.22 6.77
N ARG A 273 9.84 -6.46 6.55
CA ARG A 273 9.79 -7.12 5.25
C ARG A 273 8.69 -6.53 4.34
N TYR A 274 7.56 -6.06 4.87
CA TYR A 274 6.54 -5.39 4.03
C TYR A 274 6.98 -3.95 3.72
N LEU A 275 7.44 -3.21 4.70
CA LEU A 275 8.08 -1.92 4.50
C LEU A 275 9.38 -2.08 3.70
N GLU A 276 10.25 -3.01 4.06
CA GLU A 276 11.46 -3.33 3.33
C GLU A 276 11.15 -3.91 1.94
N THR A 277 10.08 -4.67 1.76
CA THR A 277 9.64 -5.21 0.47
C THR A 277 8.85 -4.18 -0.33
N ALA A 278 8.03 -3.35 0.28
CA ALA A 278 7.37 -2.22 -0.39
C ALA A 278 8.38 -1.12 -0.75
N TYR A 279 9.33 -0.84 0.14
CA TYR A 279 10.46 0.04 -0.15
C TYR A 279 11.46 -0.63 -1.12
N ARG A 280 11.62 -1.95 -1.12
CA ARG A 280 12.39 -2.72 -2.09
C ARG A 280 11.77 -2.78 -3.47
N GLN A 281 10.46 -2.88 -3.56
CA GLN A 281 9.74 -2.81 -4.82
C GLN A 281 9.70 -1.39 -5.40
N LEU A 282 9.80 -0.39 -4.55
CA LEU A 282 9.75 1.02 -4.89
C LEU A 282 11.13 1.68 -5.02
N GLY A 283 12.21 0.96 -4.65
CA GLY A 283 13.59 1.41 -4.81
C GLY A 283 13.94 2.71 -4.07
N VAL A 284 13.33 3.01 -2.94
CA VAL A 284 13.63 4.19 -2.12
C VAL A 284 14.70 3.89 -1.09
N ILE A 285 15.70 4.76 -0.96
CA ILE A 285 16.75 4.68 0.03
C ILE A 285 17.02 6.02 0.69
N LEU A 286 17.08 5.97 1.98
CA LEU A 286 17.22 7.11 2.88
C LEU A 286 18.70 7.42 3.19
N GLY A 287 19.10 8.67 3.25
CA GLY A 287 20.45 9.14 3.55
C GLY A 287 20.88 8.90 5.00
N GLN A 288 22.20 9.00 5.30
CA GLN A 288 22.76 8.58 6.59
C GLN A 288 22.13 9.26 7.82
N GLU A 289 21.72 10.53 7.73
CA GLU A 289 21.01 11.20 8.83
C GLU A 289 19.57 10.74 9.00
N VAL A 290 18.90 10.46 7.88
CA VAL A 290 17.53 9.88 7.91
C VAL A 290 17.60 8.42 8.34
N ARG A 291 18.69 7.71 7.99
CA ARG A 291 18.97 6.35 8.46
C ARG A 291 19.23 6.31 9.97
N ARG A 292 20.01 7.26 10.52
CA ARG A 292 20.17 7.42 11.96
C ARG A 292 18.84 7.75 12.63
N ARG A 293 18.07 8.69 12.10
CA ARG A 293 16.73 8.99 12.62
C ARG A 293 15.75 7.82 12.45
N PHE A 294 15.87 7.06 11.37
CA PHE A 294 15.05 5.87 11.16
C PHE A 294 15.51 4.72 12.05
N ASP A 295 16.81 4.52 12.22
CA ASP A 295 17.36 3.56 13.18
C ASP A 295 17.06 4.01 14.62
N ASP A 296 17.12 5.29 14.95
CA ASP A 296 16.71 5.85 16.23
C ASP A 296 15.20 5.69 16.44
N VAL A 297 14.38 5.96 15.42
CA VAL A 297 12.92 5.74 15.45
C VAL A 297 12.61 4.25 15.51
N ARG A 298 13.35 3.39 14.82
CA ARG A 298 13.22 1.94 14.90
C ARG A 298 13.60 1.45 16.28
N VAL A 299 14.76 1.82 16.82
CA VAL A 299 15.21 1.49 18.18
C VAL A 299 14.25 2.05 19.22
N PHE A 300 13.73 3.26 19.02
CA PHE A 300 12.69 3.84 19.85
C PHE A 300 11.40 3.03 19.73
N HIS A 301 10.96 2.70 18.53
CA HIS A 301 9.76 1.89 18.28
C HIS A 301 9.92 0.46 18.83
N GLU A 302 11.05 -0.20 18.58
CA GLU A 302 11.38 -1.50 19.18
C GLU A 302 11.42 -1.43 20.70
N THR A 303 11.96 -0.33 21.27
CA THR A 303 11.98 -0.11 22.70
C THR A 303 10.59 0.16 23.26
N VAL A 304 9.78 0.95 22.57
CA VAL A 304 8.36 1.20 22.93
C VAL A 304 7.56 -0.08 22.81
N VAL A 305 7.72 -0.86 21.73
CA VAL A 305 7.05 -2.15 21.53
C VAL A 305 7.47 -3.13 22.62
N ARG A 306 8.76 -3.27 22.88
CA ARG A 306 9.30 -4.16 23.93
C ARG A 306 8.85 -3.75 25.33
N ASN A 307 8.85 -2.45 25.66
CA ASN A 307 8.37 -1.95 26.92
C ASN A 307 6.86 -2.13 27.06
N ARG A 308 6.10 -1.92 25.97
CA ARG A 308 4.66 -2.18 25.91
C ARG A 308 4.38 -3.67 26.11
N GLU A 309 5.09 -4.54 25.41
CA GLU A 309 4.97 -6.00 25.51
C GLU A 309 5.31 -6.46 26.94
N LYS A 310 6.40 -5.97 27.51
CA LYS A 310 6.78 -6.24 28.90
C LYS A 310 5.70 -5.79 29.87
N HIS A 311 5.20 -4.56 29.72
CA HIS A 311 4.14 -4.03 30.59
C HIS A 311 2.85 -4.83 30.45
N LEU A 312 2.42 -5.13 29.22
CA LEU A 312 1.25 -5.96 28.97
C LEU A 312 1.41 -7.39 29.50
N SER A 313 2.62 -7.97 29.36
CA SER A 313 2.93 -9.31 29.89
C SER A 313 2.91 -9.34 31.43
N GLU A 314 3.48 -8.32 32.08
CA GLU A 314 3.43 -8.20 33.55
C GLU A 314 1.99 -8.02 34.04
N GLU A 315 1.21 -7.18 33.38
CA GLU A 315 -0.19 -6.94 33.75
C GLU A 315 -1.07 -8.17 33.44
N ALA A 316 -0.84 -8.85 32.31
CA ALA A 316 -1.49 -10.12 32.01
C ALA A 316 -1.16 -11.20 33.05
N SER A 317 0.08 -11.23 33.54
CA SER A 317 0.49 -12.15 34.60
C SER A 317 -0.24 -11.86 35.93
N ARG A 318 -0.34 -10.58 36.30
CA ARG A 318 -1.12 -10.15 37.49
C ARG A 318 -2.60 -10.48 37.36
N LEU A 319 -3.16 -10.30 36.17
CA LEU A 319 -4.55 -10.65 35.88
C LEU A 319 -4.79 -12.16 35.99
N ARG A 320 -3.86 -12.99 35.47
CA ARG A 320 -3.95 -14.46 35.63
C ARG A 320 -3.88 -14.90 37.09
N GLU A 321 -3.02 -14.28 37.87
CA GLU A 321 -2.91 -14.54 39.31
C GLU A 321 -4.20 -14.18 40.02
N ARG A 322 -4.75 -12.99 39.83
CA ARG A 322 -6.05 -12.58 40.38
C ARG A 322 -7.19 -13.47 39.93
N LEU A 323 -7.24 -13.86 38.65
CA LEU A 323 -8.23 -14.82 38.16
C LEU A 323 -8.10 -16.19 38.82
N SER A 324 -6.87 -16.65 39.09
CA SER A 324 -6.63 -17.89 39.82
C SER A 324 -7.12 -17.82 41.28
N GLU A 325 -6.79 -16.72 41.98
CA GLU A 325 -7.24 -16.48 43.35
C GLU A 325 -8.76 -16.42 43.43
N ARG A 326 -9.42 -15.70 42.53
CA ARG A 326 -10.88 -15.61 42.47
C ARG A 326 -11.53 -16.94 42.13
N ASN A 327 -10.95 -17.71 41.23
CA ASN A 327 -11.43 -19.04 40.91
C ASN A 327 -11.40 -19.96 42.15
N LEU A 328 -10.32 -19.89 42.95
CA LEU A 328 -10.23 -20.61 44.23
C LEU A 328 -11.25 -20.12 45.26
N ALA A 329 -11.44 -18.79 45.36
CA ALA A 329 -12.46 -18.21 46.24
C ALA A 329 -13.87 -18.66 45.84
N ARG A 330 -14.17 -18.63 44.55
CA ARG A 330 -15.44 -19.08 43.97
C ARG A 330 -15.66 -20.58 44.22
N GLN A 331 -14.61 -21.41 44.12
CA GLN A 331 -14.70 -22.83 44.40
C GLN A 331 -15.05 -23.08 45.86
N ARG A 332 -14.39 -22.37 46.81
CA ARG A 332 -14.71 -22.45 48.25
C ARG A 332 -16.14 -22.01 48.56
N LEU A 333 -16.60 -20.93 47.96
CA LEU A 333 -17.98 -20.48 48.08
C LEU A 333 -18.96 -21.49 47.49
N GLY A 334 -18.63 -22.12 46.36
CA GLY A 334 -19.41 -23.18 45.75
C GLY A 334 -19.53 -24.43 46.64
N GLU A 335 -18.44 -24.82 47.34
CA GLU A 335 -18.44 -25.90 48.32
C GLU A 335 -19.30 -25.54 49.53
N ARG A 336 -19.22 -24.28 50.02
CA ARG A 336 -20.06 -23.77 51.10
C ARG A 336 -21.54 -23.74 50.71
N GLN A 337 -21.84 -23.24 49.51
CA GLN A 337 -23.19 -23.25 48.95
C GLN A 337 -23.74 -24.69 48.85
N ALA A 338 -22.93 -25.63 48.34
CA ALA A 338 -23.30 -27.03 48.25
C ALA A 338 -23.52 -27.68 49.64
N ALA A 339 -22.78 -27.25 50.66
CA ALA A 339 -22.97 -27.70 52.03
C ALA A 339 -24.28 -27.15 52.63
N LEU A 340 -24.54 -25.84 52.47
CA LEU A 340 -25.79 -25.20 52.87
C LEU A 340 -27.00 -25.84 52.19
N LEU A 341 -26.88 -26.09 50.89
CA LEU A 341 -27.92 -26.73 50.09
C LEU A 341 -28.15 -28.20 50.48
N ARG A 342 -27.11 -28.96 50.89
CA ARG A 342 -27.28 -30.32 51.42
C ARG A 342 -28.03 -30.33 52.77
N THR A 343 -27.78 -29.32 53.57
CA THR A 343 -28.50 -29.17 54.86
C THR A 343 -29.97 -28.81 54.65
N LEU A 344 -30.32 -28.11 53.62
CA LEU A 344 -31.67 -27.78 53.16
C LEU A 344 -32.37 -28.99 52.49
N ASN A 345 -31.60 -29.99 51.98
CA ASN A 345 -32.10 -31.05 51.10
C ASN A 345 -32.79 -32.24 51.77
N SER A 346 -33.30 -32.07 52.92
CA SER A 346 -34.17 -33.12 53.57
C SER A 346 -35.63 -33.11 53.07
N GLY A 347 -35.94 -32.35 52.01
CA GLY A 347 -37.25 -32.36 51.36
C GLY A 347 -37.18 -31.81 49.93
N GLY A 348 -37.72 -32.52 48.96
CA GLY A 348 -37.62 -32.32 47.48
C GLY A 348 -37.93 -30.93 46.89
N ALA A 349 -38.26 -29.95 47.73
CA ALA A 349 -38.43 -28.55 47.36
C ALA A 349 -37.09 -27.86 47.04
N LEU A 350 -35.96 -28.31 47.60
CA LEU A 350 -34.66 -27.71 47.41
C LEU A 350 -34.03 -28.04 46.05
N ASP A 351 -34.25 -29.26 45.56
CA ASP A 351 -33.77 -29.65 44.22
C ASP A 351 -34.46 -28.81 43.13
N ALA A 352 -35.75 -28.49 43.31
CA ALA A 352 -36.50 -27.62 42.43
C ALA A 352 -35.96 -26.17 42.46
N LEU A 353 -35.68 -25.60 43.63
CA LEU A 353 -35.11 -24.25 43.78
C LEU A 353 -33.69 -24.18 43.20
N THR A 354 -32.87 -25.18 43.47
CA THR A 354 -31.51 -25.28 42.90
C THR A 354 -31.55 -25.35 41.39
N SER A 355 -32.47 -26.11 40.81
CA SER A 355 -32.66 -26.21 39.34
C SER A 355 -33.08 -24.87 38.76
N LEU A 356 -33.97 -24.11 39.41
CA LEU A 356 -34.38 -22.77 38.98
C LEU A 356 -33.20 -21.76 39.04
N GLN A 357 -32.39 -21.82 40.11
CA GLN A 357 -31.19 -20.95 40.22
C GLN A 357 -30.14 -21.28 39.16
N TYR A 358 -29.91 -22.55 38.86
CA TYR A 358 -29.04 -22.92 37.73
C TYR A 358 -29.58 -22.46 36.37
N ALA A 359 -30.90 -22.58 36.17
CA ALA A 359 -31.53 -22.08 34.97
C ALA A 359 -31.38 -20.55 34.83
N LEU A 360 -31.61 -19.82 35.94
CA LEU A 360 -31.43 -18.37 36.00
C LEU A 360 -29.99 -17.96 35.67
N ALA A 361 -29.01 -18.57 36.33
CA ALA A 361 -27.60 -18.27 36.10
C ALA A 361 -27.17 -18.56 34.67
N ARG A 362 -27.70 -19.62 34.07
CA ARG A 362 -27.44 -19.96 32.65
C ARG A 362 -28.04 -18.94 31.71
N GLU A 363 -29.28 -18.52 31.92
CA GLU A 363 -29.92 -17.49 31.08
C GLU A 363 -29.27 -16.12 31.28
N GLN A 364 -28.80 -15.77 32.47
CA GLN A 364 -28.04 -14.55 32.73
C GLN A 364 -26.71 -14.54 31.93
N ALA A 365 -25.96 -15.65 31.98
CA ALA A 365 -24.72 -15.77 31.20
C ALA A 365 -24.99 -15.71 29.68
N HIS A 366 -26.14 -16.27 29.27
CA HIS A 366 -26.56 -16.20 27.87
C HIS A 366 -26.93 -14.77 27.46
N LEU A 367 -27.64 -14.02 28.30
CA LEU A 367 -27.97 -12.62 28.08
C LEU A 367 -26.72 -11.74 27.93
N GLU A 368 -25.74 -11.90 28.81
CA GLU A 368 -24.47 -11.18 28.72
C GLU A 368 -23.73 -11.49 27.43
N SER A 369 -23.67 -12.73 27.01
CA SER A 369 -23.10 -13.11 25.71
C SER A 369 -23.82 -12.43 24.54
N LEU A 370 -25.14 -12.41 24.55
CA LEU A 370 -25.95 -11.74 23.52
C LEU A 370 -25.74 -10.23 23.52
N ARG A 371 -25.64 -9.58 24.66
CA ARG A 371 -25.36 -8.15 24.79
C ARG A 371 -24.00 -7.77 24.21
N HIS A 372 -22.97 -8.56 24.49
CA HIS A 372 -21.64 -8.34 23.89
C HIS A 372 -21.65 -8.47 22.37
N ARG A 373 -22.33 -9.51 21.86
CA ARG A 373 -22.52 -9.70 20.42
C ARG A 373 -23.28 -8.54 19.78
N PHE A 374 -24.31 -8.05 20.45
CA PHE A 374 -25.10 -6.91 19.99
C PHE A 374 -24.28 -5.61 19.95
N GLN A 375 -23.46 -5.33 20.95
CA GLN A 375 -22.55 -4.19 20.95
C GLN A 375 -21.53 -4.27 19.82
N ALA A 376 -20.94 -5.45 19.57
CA ALA A 376 -20.02 -5.66 18.46
C ALA A 376 -20.69 -5.44 17.09
N ALA A 377 -21.92 -5.94 16.91
CA ALA A 377 -22.70 -5.73 15.69
C ALA A 377 -23.04 -4.25 15.47
N GLN A 378 -23.45 -3.53 16.53
CA GLN A 378 -23.71 -2.09 16.47
C GLN A 378 -22.44 -1.28 16.12
N ALA A 379 -21.29 -1.61 16.72
CA ALA A 379 -20.02 -0.96 16.41
C ALA A 379 -19.63 -1.15 14.94
N LEU A 380 -19.88 -2.35 14.40
CA LEU A 380 -19.60 -2.66 12.99
C LEU A 380 -20.54 -1.89 12.03
N GLU A 381 -21.81 -1.71 12.41
CA GLU A 381 -22.77 -0.89 11.66
C GLU A 381 -22.45 0.62 11.75
N ALA A 382 -22.04 1.09 12.93
CA ALA A 382 -21.64 2.48 13.15
C ALA A 382 -20.38 2.83 12.34
N SER A 383 -19.39 1.93 12.30
CA SER A 383 -18.15 2.14 11.53
C SER A 383 -18.41 2.31 10.03
N ARG A 384 -19.45 1.67 9.49
CA ARG A 384 -19.87 1.88 8.09
C ARG A 384 -20.33 3.32 7.86
N ARG A 385 -21.19 3.84 8.72
CA ARG A 385 -21.72 5.21 8.60
C ARG A 385 -20.61 6.24 8.72
N GLU A 386 -19.67 6.01 9.62
CA GLU A 386 -18.50 6.88 9.78
C GLU A 386 -17.60 6.88 8.54
N ILE A 387 -17.33 5.70 7.96
CA ILE A 387 -16.56 5.58 6.72
C ILE A 387 -17.28 6.28 5.56
N ASP A 388 -18.59 6.07 5.42
CA ASP A 388 -19.40 6.69 4.36
C ASP A 388 -19.45 8.23 4.52
N ALA A 389 -19.53 8.75 5.75
CA ALA A 389 -19.48 10.18 6.05
C ALA A 389 -18.10 10.78 5.70
N LYS A 390 -17.01 10.15 6.13
CA LYS A 390 -15.64 10.57 5.81
C LYS A 390 -15.35 10.55 4.30
N ARG A 391 -15.98 9.62 3.58
CA ARG A 391 -15.87 9.58 2.11
C ARG A 391 -16.52 10.77 1.45
N LEU A 392 -17.71 11.12 1.90
CA LEU A 392 -18.43 12.27 1.36
C LEU A 392 -17.65 13.57 1.62
N GLU A 393 -17.11 13.70 2.83
CA GLU A 393 -16.25 14.84 3.20
C GLU A 393 -15.00 14.91 2.29
N LEU A 394 -14.29 13.80 2.12
CA LEU A 394 -13.12 13.74 1.24
C LEU A 394 -13.47 13.99 -0.23
N GLU A 395 -14.62 13.51 -0.70
CA GLU A 395 -15.09 13.78 -2.06
C GLU A 395 -15.33 15.29 -2.26
N GLN A 396 -15.93 15.96 -1.28
CA GLN A 396 -16.16 17.42 -1.31
C GLN A 396 -14.83 18.19 -1.24
N GLU A 397 -13.93 17.84 -0.34
CA GLU A 397 -12.60 18.47 -0.26
C GLU A 397 -11.84 18.31 -1.58
N MET A 398 -11.97 17.16 -2.24
CA MET A 398 -11.31 16.90 -3.52
C MET A 398 -11.95 17.70 -4.67
N VAL A 399 -13.26 17.91 -4.65
CA VAL A 399 -13.91 18.84 -5.61
C VAL A 399 -13.34 20.24 -5.43
N THR A 400 -13.24 20.72 -4.21
CA THR A 400 -12.67 22.04 -3.90
C THR A 400 -11.20 22.15 -4.31
N ASP A 401 -10.38 21.13 -4.04
CA ASP A 401 -8.97 21.11 -4.47
C ASP A 401 -8.85 21.16 -6.00
N LEU A 402 -9.74 20.45 -6.72
CA LEU A 402 -9.76 20.51 -8.19
C LEU A 402 -10.19 21.86 -8.72
N GLU A 403 -11.14 22.53 -8.06
CA GLU A 403 -11.55 23.89 -8.40
C GLU A 403 -10.41 24.89 -8.15
N ASP A 404 -9.73 24.79 -7.02
CA ASP A 404 -8.57 25.62 -6.67
C ASP A 404 -7.40 25.41 -7.66
N ARG A 405 -7.24 24.18 -8.17
CA ARG A 405 -6.19 23.78 -9.12
C ARG A 405 -6.68 23.61 -10.56
N ASP A 406 -7.82 24.22 -10.90
CA ASP A 406 -8.42 24.11 -12.22
C ASP A 406 -7.46 24.54 -13.36
N ALA A 407 -6.59 25.52 -13.10
CA ALA A 407 -5.58 25.91 -14.08
C ALA A 407 -4.61 24.75 -14.42
N ALA A 408 -4.17 23.98 -13.42
CA ALA A 408 -3.25 22.85 -13.61
C ALA A 408 -3.95 21.69 -14.35
N THR A 409 -5.19 21.38 -13.99
CA THR A 409 -5.96 20.31 -14.66
C THR A 409 -6.32 20.67 -16.10
N ARG A 410 -6.63 21.94 -16.36
CA ARG A 410 -6.84 22.44 -17.73
C ARG A 410 -5.56 22.42 -18.57
N GLU A 411 -4.43 22.82 -17.99
CA GLU A 411 -3.13 22.72 -18.67
C GLU A 411 -2.83 21.27 -19.05
N ALA A 412 -3.02 20.33 -18.12
CA ALA A 412 -2.82 18.91 -18.36
C ALA A 412 -3.71 18.40 -19.51
N ASN A 413 -4.99 18.73 -19.49
CA ASN A 413 -5.91 18.37 -20.56
C ASN A 413 -5.55 19.03 -21.89
N ALA A 414 -5.13 20.30 -21.88
CA ALA A 414 -4.74 21.01 -23.09
C ALA A 414 -3.49 20.39 -23.73
N LEU A 415 -2.47 20.07 -22.95
CA LEU A 415 -1.25 19.41 -23.46
C LEU A 415 -1.57 18.01 -23.99
N PHE A 416 -2.31 17.19 -23.23
CA PHE A 416 -2.71 15.87 -23.68
C PHE A 416 -3.50 15.92 -25.00
N ASN A 417 -4.46 16.84 -25.08
CA ASN A 417 -5.26 17.06 -26.28
C ASN A 417 -4.39 17.51 -27.46
N GLN A 418 -3.48 18.46 -27.25
CA GLN A 418 -2.54 18.93 -28.26
C GLN A 418 -1.67 17.78 -28.79
N TYR A 419 -1.10 16.96 -27.89
CA TYR A 419 -0.24 15.85 -28.28
C TYR A 419 -1.01 14.77 -29.05
N ALA A 420 -2.17 14.39 -28.57
CA ALA A 420 -3.00 13.40 -29.25
C ALA A 420 -3.49 13.89 -30.63
N ARG A 421 -3.85 15.18 -30.78
CA ARG A 421 -4.21 15.76 -32.06
C ARG A 421 -3.03 15.82 -33.05
N ARG A 422 -1.81 15.98 -32.56
CA ARG A 422 -0.61 15.88 -33.37
C ARG A 422 -0.44 14.49 -33.98
N LEU A 423 -0.86 13.45 -33.26
CA LEU A 423 -0.79 12.06 -33.73
C LEU A 423 -1.93 11.71 -34.70
N TYR A 424 -3.16 12.11 -34.38
CA TYR A 424 -4.38 11.63 -35.05
C TYR A 424 -5.13 12.69 -35.85
N GLY A 425 -4.73 13.96 -35.74
CA GLY A 425 -5.47 15.08 -36.33
C GLY A 425 -6.76 15.35 -35.56
N ASP A 426 -7.72 16.05 -36.19
CA ASP A 426 -9.00 16.40 -35.60
C ASP A 426 -10.04 15.27 -35.68
N GLY A 427 -9.70 14.12 -36.26
CA GLY A 427 -10.59 12.99 -36.47
C GLY A 427 -10.86 12.16 -35.19
N LYS A 428 -10.20 12.48 -34.09
CA LYS A 428 -10.37 11.83 -32.80
C LYS A 428 -10.61 12.89 -31.71
N ASN A 429 -11.34 12.51 -30.67
CA ASN A 429 -11.65 13.41 -29.54
C ASN A 429 -10.83 13.01 -28.30
N PRO A 430 -9.59 13.54 -28.14
CA PRO A 430 -8.76 13.25 -26.99
C PRO A 430 -9.13 14.11 -25.79
N TYR A 431 -9.06 13.53 -24.58
CA TYR A 431 -9.21 14.26 -23.33
C TYR A 431 -8.47 13.59 -22.18
N LEU A 432 -8.08 14.40 -21.22
CA LEU A 432 -7.55 13.98 -19.92
C LEU A 432 -8.42 14.61 -18.84
N THR A 433 -9.15 13.77 -18.10
CA THR A 433 -10.05 14.24 -17.06
C THR A 433 -9.57 13.86 -15.67
N PHE A 434 -9.89 14.74 -14.73
CA PHE A 434 -9.65 14.57 -13.30
C PHE A 434 -11.02 14.65 -12.62
N SER A 435 -11.44 13.57 -11.96
CA SER A 435 -12.75 13.53 -11.32
C SER A 435 -12.67 12.85 -9.96
N PRO A 436 -13.30 13.44 -8.92
CA PRO A 436 -13.42 12.80 -7.65
C PRO A 436 -14.46 11.67 -7.75
N THR A 437 -14.22 10.59 -7.04
CA THR A 437 -15.20 9.53 -6.85
C THR A 437 -15.26 9.17 -5.37
N LYS A 438 -16.31 8.49 -4.96
CA LYS A 438 -16.44 7.98 -3.58
C LYS A 438 -15.27 7.11 -3.11
N GLN A 439 -14.39 6.66 -4.01
CA GLN A 439 -13.30 5.75 -3.68
C GLN A 439 -11.92 6.36 -3.87
N ARG A 440 -11.77 7.29 -4.82
CA ARG A 440 -10.47 7.90 -5.16
C ARG A 440 -10.65 9.03 -6.16
N MET A 441 -9.61 9.83 -6.35
CA MET A 441 -9.46 10.63 -7.56
C MET A 441 -9.33 9.67 -8.76
N ARG A 442 -10.01 9.98 -9.84
CA ARG A 442 -9.94 9.26 -11.11
C ARG A 442 -9.28 10.17 -12.14
N ILE A 443 -8.21 9.69 -12.73
CA ILE A 443 -7.49 10.35 -13.81
C ILE A 443 -7.66 9.47 -15.04
N GLU A 444 -8.26 10.01 -16.09
CA GLU A 444 -8.61 9.25 -17.29
C GLU A 444 -8.10 9.95 -18.54
N PRO A 445 -6.96 9.50 -19.06
CA PRO A 445 -6.55 9.82 -20.42
C PRO A 445 -7.34 8.96 -21.41
N ARG A 446 -7.92 9.57 -22.42
CA ARG A 446 -8.69 8.89 -23.47
C ARG A 446 -8.40 9.48 -24.84
N ILE A 447 -8.30 8.60 -25.83
CA ILE A 447 -8.40 8.93 -27.26
C ILE A 447 -9.53 8.05 -27.79
N GLU A 448 -10.39 8.60 -28.62
CA GLU A 448 -11.51 7.84 -29.19
C GLU A 448 -11.01 6.57 -29.90
N ASP A 449 -11.73 5.46 -29.75
CA ASP A 449 -11.38 4.11 -30.22
C ASP A 449 -10.11 3.51 -29.57
N ASP A 450 -9.80 3.86 -28.33
CA ASP A 450 -8.62 3.37 -27.59
C ASP A 450 -8.64 1.85 -27.30
N GLY A 451 -9.65 1.14 -27.75
CA GLY A 451 -9.72 -0.33 -27.65
C GLY A 451 -8.69 -1.07 -28.53
N SER A 452 -8.09 -0.42 -29.53
CA SER A 452 -7.00 -1.01 -30.29
C SER A 452 -5.66 -0.84 -29.56
N ARG A 453 -4.79 -1.87 -29.61
CA ARG A 453 -3.48 -1.85 -28.94
C ARG A 453 -2.63 -0.65 -29.35
N GLY A 454 -2.60 -0.33 -30.64
CA GLY A 454 -1.79 0.79 -31.14
C GLY A 454 -2.28 2.14 -30.61
N ILE A 455 -3.60 2.37 -30.57
CA ILE A 455 -4.16 3.61 -29.99
C ILE A 455 -3.91 3.65 -28.48
N HIS A 456 -4.13 2.53 -27.79
CA HIS A 456 -3.84 2.43 -26.37
C HIS A 456 -2.40 2.80 -26.01
N ASN A 457 -1.43 2.29 -26.78
CA ASN A 457 -0.03 2.64 -26.60
C ASN A 457 0.22 4.14 -26.83
N MET A 458 -0.46 4.76 -27.78
CA MET A 458 -0.36 6.20 -28.01
C MET A 458 -1.07 7.03 -26.92
N VAL A 459 -2.10 6.49 -26.26
CA VAL A 459 -2.65 7.11 -25.05
C VAL A 459 -1.59 7.14 -23.95
N ILE A 460 -0.85 6.03 -23.75
CA ILE A 460 0.25 5.97 -22.77
C ILE A 460 1.34 6.99 -23.16
N PHE A 461 1.75 7.04 -24.41
CA PHE A 461 2.75 7.99 -24.89
C PHE A 461 2.35 9.45 -24.59
N CYS A 462 1.14 9.86 -24.99
CA CYS A 462 0.66 11.22 -24.77
C CYS A 462 0.52 11.54 -23.28
N PHE A 463 0.07 10.57 -22.48
CA PHE A 463 -0.09 10.71 -21.04
C PHE A 463 1.26 10.89 -20.33
N ASP A 464 2.24 10.04 -20.66
CA ASP A 464 3.57 10.11 -20.05
C ASP A 464 4.28 11.41 -20.43
N LEU A 465 4.19 11.82 -21.69
CA LEU A 465 4.76 13.09 -22.15
C LEU A 465 4.10 14.28 -21.43
N THR A 466 2.77 14.26 -21.27
CA THR A 466 2.01 15.29 -20.54
C THR A 466 2.43 15.35 -19.07
N ALA A 467 2.46 14.19 -18.40
CA ALA A 467 2.82 14.11 -16.98
C ALA A 467 4.28 14.55 -16.76
N SER A 468 5.20 14.14 -17.63
CA SER A 468 6.61 14.50 -17.55
C SER A 468 6.83 16.01 -17.75
N VAL A 469 6.19 16.61 -18.74
CA VAL A 469 6.31 18.06 -19.00
C VAL A 469 5.76 18.88 -17.83
N ILE A 470 4.59 18.53 -17.31
CA ILE A 470 3.99 19.24 -16.16
C ILE A 470 4.85 19.08 -14.92
N ALA A 471 5.32 17.88 -14.64
CA ALA A 471 6.17 17.61 -13.49
C ALA A 471 7.51 18.34 -13.61
N HIS A 472 8.14 18.32 -14.79
CA HIS A 472 9.39 19.03 -15.08
C HIS A 472 9.25 20.54 -14.88
N ARG A 473 8.25 21.18 -15.49
CA ARG A 473 8.00 22.62 -15.35
C ARG A 473 7.83 23.06 -13.89
N ALA A 474 7.33 22.17 -13.06
CA ALA A 474 7.07 22.43 -11.64
C ALA A 474 8.20 21.94 -10.71
N GLY A 475 9.32 21.43 -11.24
CA GLY A 475 10.41 20.85 -10.44
C GLY A 475 9.99 19.61 -9.64
N ARG A 476 9.01 18.86 -10.13
CA ARG A 476 8.48 17.62 -9.52
C ARG A 476 8.73 16.38 -10.38
N GLY A 477 9.62 16.47 -11.33
CA GLY A 477 9.99 15.38 -12.23
C GLY A 477 11.34 15.60 -12.85
N PRO A 478 12.00 14.53 -13.33
CA PRO A 478 13.26 14.63 -14.05
C PRO A 478 13.05 15.31 -15.40
N ASP A 479 14.13 15.79 -15.98
CA ASP A 479 14.19 16.39 -17.31
C ASP A 479 14.34 15.36 -18.44
N PHE A 480 13.99 14.11 -18.17
CA PHE A 480 14.03 13.03 -19.18
C PHE A 480 12.77 12.15 -19.14
N LEU A 481 12.48 11.56 -20.31
CA LEU A 481 11.45 10.52 -20.48
C LEU A 481 12.02 9.38 -21.32
N VAL A 482 11.88 8.14 -20.85
CA VAL A 482 12.45 6.94 -21.47
C VAL A 482 11.37 5.92 -21.79
N HIS A 483 11.26 5.51 -23.05
CA HIS A 483 10.33 4.48 -23.48
C HIS A 483 11.01 3.28 -24.14
N ASP A 484 10.47 2.10 -23.89
CA ASP A 484 10.84 0.88 -24.61
C ASP A 484 10.13 0.79 -25.97
N SER A 485 10.74 0.11 -26.92
CA SER A 485 10.15 -0.18 -28.25
C SER A 485 8.77 -0.83 -28.18
N HIS A 486 8.42 -1.48 -27.07
CA HIS A 486 7.10 -2.07 -26.84
C HIS A 486 5.95 -1.05 -26.95
N LEU A 487 6.21 0.21 -26.65
CA LEU A 487 5.25 1.30 -26.81
C LEU A 487 4.76 1.44 -28.27
N TYR A 488 5.58 1.05 -29.24
CA TYR A 488 5.26 1.16 -30.67
C TYR A 488 4.70 -0.14 -31.26
N ASP A 489 4.54 -1.20 -30.46
CA ASP A 489 3.97 -2.46 -30.92
C ASP A 489 2.51 -2.30 -31.39
N GLY A 490 2.26 -2.59 -32.66
CA GLY A 490 0.94 -2.48 -33.27
C GLY A 490 0.49 -1.04 -33.59
N VAL A 491 1.41 -0.07 -33.49
CA VAL A 491 1.17 1.32 -33.88
C VAL A 491 1.44 1.48 -35.40
N ASP A 492 0.58 2.24 -36.09
CA ASP A 492 0.77 2.59 -37.50
C ASP A 492 2.04 3.41 -37.69
N GLU A 493 2.78 3.16 -38.75
CA GLU A 493 4.07 3.82 -39.04
C GLU A 493 3.98 5.35 -39.07
N ARG A 494 2.88 5.90 -39.54
CA ARG A 494 2.65 7.36 -39.55
C ARG A 494 2.48 7.93 -38.15
N GLN A 495 1.85 7.19 -37.24
CA GLN A 495 1.77 7.58 -35.83
C GLN A 495 3.12 7.45 -35.14
N ILE A 496 3.94 6.45 -35.49
CA ILE A 496 5.32 6.34 -34.96
C ILE A 496 6.13 7.59 -35.36
N VAL A 497 6.09 7.99 -36.64
CA VAL A 497 6.76 9.20 -37.12
C VAL A 497 6.33 10.43 -36.33
N ARG A 498 5.02 10.64 -36.24
CA ARG A 498 4.45 11.80 -35.53
C ARG A 498 4.79 11.79 -34.04
N ALA A 499 4.79 10.62 -33.39
CA ALA A 499 5.14 10.48 -31.97
C ALA A 499 6.62 10.83 -31.72
N LEU A 500 7.53 10.32 -32.56
CA LEU A 500 8.97 10.62 -32.45
C LEU A 500 9.27 12.10 -32.74
N GLN A 501 8.65 12.68 -33.79
CA GLN A 501 8.77 14.11 -34.09
C GLN A 501 8.21 14.98 -32.96
N LEU A 502 7.01 14.63 -32.43
CA LEU A 502 6.41 15.33 -31.31
C LEU A 502 7.29 15.28 -30.06
N ALA A 503 7.83 14.09 -29.73
CA ALA A 503 8.74 13.95 -28.61
C ALA A 503 9.98 14.83 -28.77
N ALA A 504 10.62 14.83 -29.95
CA ALA A 504 11.78 15.66 -30.22
C ALA A 504 11.46 17.15 -30.11
N GLU A 505 10.34 17.61 -30.71
CA GLU A 505 9.90 19.00 -30.65
C GLU A 505 9.61 19.45 -29.21
N VAL A 506 8.83 18.65 -28.47
CA VAL A 506 8.42 19.00 -27.11
C VAL A 506 9.63 19.00 -26.17
N THR A 507 10.46 17.98 -26.22
CA THR A 507 11.61 17.91 -25.31
C THR A 507 12.65 18.98 -25.62
N ALA A 508 12.86 19.32 -26.88
CA ALA A 508 13.72 20.45 -27.23
C ALA A 508 13.17 21.80 -26.74
N ALA A 509 11.85 22.00 -26.83
CA ALA A 509 11.20 23.22 -26.33
C ALA A 509 11.22 23.35 -24.81
N GLU A 510 11.13 22.23 -24.10
CA GLU A 510 11.10 22.19 -22.64
C GLU A 510 12.48 22.03 -21.98
N GLY A 511 13.56 21.87 -22.78
CA GLY A 511 14.90 21.57 -22.24
C GLY A 511 14.97 20.17 -21.57
N MET A 512 14.19 19.22 -22.10
CA MET A 512 14.13 17.84 -21.66
C MET A 512 14.81 16.89 -22.64
N GLN A 513 15.03 15.64 -22.25
CA GLN A 513 15.54 14.58 -23.10
C GLN A 513 14.51 13.48 -23.29
N TYR A 514 14.28 13.05 -24.53
CA TYR A 514 13.51 11.85 -24.84
C TYR A 514 14.44 10.73 -25.31
N VAL A 515 14.40 9.60 -24.61
CA VAL A 515 15.18 8.41 -24.96
C VAL A 515 14.22 7.28 -25.34
N VAL A 516 14.45 6.65 -26.48
CA VAL A 516 13.63 5.52 -26.91
C VAL A 516 14.49 4.41 -27.48
N THR A 517 14.20 3.17 -27.06
CA THR A 517 14.74 1.99 -27.75
C THR A 517 13.81 1.63 -28.91
N ILE A 518 14.34 1.39 -30.09
CA ILE A 518 13.53 1.09 -31.27
C ILE A 518 14.20 0.01 -32.16
N ASN A 519 13.40 -0.77 -32.87
CA ASN A 519 13.91 -1.70 -33.87
C ASN A 519 14.24 -0.98 -35.17
N SER A 520 15.28 -1.43 -35.85
CA SER A 520 15.67 -0.85 -37.15
C SER A 520 14.56 -0.96 -38.20
N ASP A 521 13.72 -1.98 -38.16
CA ASP A 521 12.59 -2.13 -39.08
C ASP A 521 11.52 -1.07 -38.86
N ASP A 522 11.19 -0.79 -37.61
CA ASP A 522 10.20 0.24 -37.27
C ASP A 522 10.76 1.62 -37.61
N LEU A 523 12.05 1.83 -37.35
CA LEU A 523 12.70 3.06 -37.72
C LEU A 523 12.81 3.23 -39.26
N ARG A 524 13.07 2.15 -40.02
CA ARG A 524 13.08 2.16 -41.47
C ARG A 524 11.71 2.46 -42.07
N LYS A 525 10.64 1.85 -41.51
CA LYS A 525 9.26 2.16 -41.89
C LYS A 525 8.95 3.62 -41.60
N ALA A 526 9.34 4.14 -40.45
CA ALA A 526 9.19 5.53 -40.08
C ALA A 526 9.99 6.45 -41.07
N GLY A 527 11.21 6.06 -41.46
CA GLY A 527 11.98 6.73 -42.48
C GLY A 527 11.29 6.78 -43.83
N SER A 528 10.68 5.67 -44.27
CA SER A 528 9.87 5.61 -45.49
C SER A 528 8.62 6.51 -45.41
N ALA A 529 8.13 6.78 -44.24
CA ALA A 529 7.01 7.68 -43.96
C ALA A 529 7.44 9.15 -43.71
N GLY A 530 8.73 9.48 -43.91
CA GLY A 530 9.25 10.85 -43.92
C GLY A 530 9.99 11.28 -42.61
N LEU A 531 10.38 10.36 -41.76
CA LEU A 531 11.20 10.67 -40.57
C LEU A 531 12.70 10.67 -40.98
N ASP A 532 13.39 11.79 -40.83
CA ASP A 532 14.85 11.79 -40.77
C ASP A 532 15.30 11.51 -39.33
N ALA A 533 15.62 10.25 -39.05
CA ALA A 533 16.05 9.82 -37.73
C ALA A 533 17.56 9.84 -37.52
N ALA A 534 18.35 10.03 -38.59
CA ALA A 534 19.80 9.94 -38.53
C ALA A 534 20.45 10.85 -37.48
N PRO A 535 19.99 12.09 -37.24
CA PRO A 535 20.56 12.95 -36.20
C PRO A 535 20.31 12.49 -34.78
N TYR A 536 19.34 11.59 -34.55
CA TYR A 536 18.88 11.16 -33.21
C TYR A 536 19.35 9.74 -32.87
N VAL A 537 19.88 9.00 -33.85
CA VAL A 537 20.34 7.63 -33.60
C VAL A 537 21.75 7.67 -33.02
N ILE A 538 21.89 7.14 -31.79
CA ILE A 538 23.19 7.08 -31.10
C ILE A 538 23.93 5.78 -31.42
N GLU A 539 25.24 5.85 -31.46
CA GLU A 539 26.13 4.71 -31.63
C GLU A 539 26.72 4.26 -30.27
N PRO A 540 27.11 2.97 -30.12
CA PRO A 540 27.00 1.91 -31.11
C PRO A 540 25.56 1.36 -31.25
N HIS A 541 25.22 0.92 -32.46
CA HIS A 541 23.97 0.20 -32.69
C HIS A 541 24.03 -1.19 -32.03
N LEU A 542 22.93 -1.60 -31.41
CA LEU A 542 22.78 -2.98 -30.94
C LEU A 542 22.47 -3.87 -32.15
N THR A 543 23.08 -5.07 -32.19
CA THR A 543 22.81 -6.01 -33.28
C THR A 543 22.26 -7.34 -32.73
N ASP A 544 21.78 -8.20 -33.63
CA ASP A 544 21.33 -9.54 -33.31
C ASP A 544 22.48 -10.54 -33.15
N GLN A 545 23.74 -10.12 -33.40
CA GLN A 545 24.94 -10.92 -33.16
C GLN A 545 25.23 -11.11 -31.66
N VAL A 546 25.85 -12.22 -31.29
CA VAL A 546 26.17 -12.53 -29.88
C VAL A 546 27.02 -11.41 -29.24
N THR A 547 27.98 -10.87 -29.98
CA THR A 547 28.88 -9.80 -29.50
C THR A 547 28.34 -8.40 -29.71
N GLY A 548 27.26 -8.24 -30.48
CA GLY A 548 26.65 -6.96 -30.81
C GLY A 548 25.51 -6.54 -29.90
N GLY A 549 25.23 -7.30 -28.84
CA GLY A 549 24.28 -6.93 -27.81
C GLY A 549 24.84 -5.91 -26.82
N LEU A 550 23.98 -5.40 -25.94
CA LEU A 550 24.31 -4.36 -24.96
C LEU A 550 25.53 -4.68 -24.08
N PHE A 551 25.72 -5.95 -23.74
CA PHE A 551 26.81 -6.40 -22.87
C PHE A 551 27.97 -7.04 -23.65
N GLY A 552 27.89 -7.14 -24.98
CA GLY A 552 28.88 -7.83 -25.80
C GLY A 552 28.87 -9.36 -25.69
N PHE A 553 27.89 -9.94 -24.99
CA PHE A 553 27.63 -11.36 -24.85
C PHE A 553 26.16 -11.63 -24.60
N ARG A 554 25.72 -12.88 -24.79
CA ARG A 554 24.39 -13.36 -24.38
C ARG A 554 24.48 -14.17 -23.08
N PHE A 555 23.50 -14.04 -22.22
CA PHE A 555 23.38 -14.76 -20.94
C PHE A 555 22.01 -15.38 -20.75
#